data_2d3ea96be031904599d6b9f30757f7f8
#
_entry.id   2d3ea96be031904599d6b9f30757f7f8
#
_cell.length_a   1.000
_cell.length_b   1.000
_cell.length_c   1.000
_cell.angle_alpha   90.00
_cell.angle_beta   90.00
_cell.angle_gamma   90.00
#
_symmetry.space_group_name_H-M   'P 1'
#
loop_
_entity.id
_entity.type
_entity.pdbx_description
1 polymer ?
#
loop_
_entity_poly.entity_id
_entity_poly.type
_entity_poly.pdbx_seq_one_letter_code
_entity_poly.pdbx_strand_id
1 'polypeptide(L)'
;MVVEMRTYKLKPGMRERFLQVFRTQSIPEHRRLGMKILGPFLSIEEPDTFFFMRGFPDLPSREPLKASFYEGELWKRELESVLMPMIDRYDVVLVDDPAHLIHW
;
A
#
# COMPACT_ATOMS: atom_id res chain seq x y z
N MET A 1 9.88 -14.11 3.27
CA MET A 1 9.48 -12.73 3.01
C MET A 1 8.41 -12.30 4.00
N VAL A 2 8.51 -11.11 4.49
CA VAL A 2 7.52 -10.52 5.41
C VAL A 2 6.52 -9.71 4.58
N VAL A 3 5.23 -9.87 4.85
CA VAL A 3 4.16 -9.30 4.02
C VAL A 3 3.15 -8.58 4.89
N GLU A 4 2.82 -7.36 4.50
CA GLU A 4 1.69 -6.62 5.07
C GLU A 4 0.45 -6.88 4.21
N MET A 5 -0.57 -7.46 4.81
CA MET A 5 -1.89 -7.61 4.21
C MET A 5 -2.70 -6.39 4.61
N ARG A 6 -3.02 -5.51 3.65
CA ARG A 6 -3.58 -4.20 3.94
C ARG A 6 -4.96 -4.06 3.32
N THR A 7 -5.94 -3.78 4.18
CA THR A 7 -7.31 -3.49 3.75
C THR A 7 -7.60 -2.02 4.02
N TYR A 8 -7.98 -1.27 3.00
CA TYR A 8 -8.28 0.15 3.10
C TYR A 8 -9.76 0.37 2.85
N LYS A 9 -10.41 1.07 3.78
CA LYS A 9 -11.73 1.63 3.57
C LYS A 9 -11.59 3.12 3.33
N LEU A 10 -12.07 3.57 2.19
CA LEU A 10 -12.01 4.97 1.79
C LEU A 10 -13.33 5.67 2.12
N LYS A 11 -13.31 6.98 2.12
CA LYS A 11 -14.52 7.78 2.23
C LYS A 11 -15.41 7.53 1.00
N PRO A 12 -16.73 7.67 1.13
CA PRO A 12 -17.67 7.32 0.06
C PRO A 12 -17.31 7.97 -1.27
N GLY A 13 -17.25 7.14 -2.33
CA GLY A 13 -17.01 7.59 -3.68
C GLY A 13 -15.56 7.91 -4.02
N MET A 14 -14.60 7.70 -3.10
CA MET A 14 -13.20 8.09 -3.30
C MET A 14 -12.31 6.98 -3.88
N ARG A 15 -12.82 5.73 -3.99
CA ARG A 15 -11.95 4.60 -4.36
C ARG A 15 -11.30 4.76 -5.72
N GLU A 16 -12.05 5.15 -6.74
CA GLU A 16 -11.50 5.29 -8.08
C GLU A 16 -10.40 6.36 -8.14
N ARG A 17 -10.65 7.52 -7.54
CA ARG A 17 -9.68 8.61 -7.49
C ARG A 17 -8.43 8.23 -6.68
N PHE A 18 -8.62 7.57 -5.53
CA PHE A 18 -7.50 7.08 -4.72
C PHE A 18 -6.65 6.12 -5.53
N LEU A 19 -7.28 5.14 -6.18
CA LEU A 19 -6.56 4.12 -6.94
C LEU A 19 -5.85 4.69 -8.17
N GLN A 20 -6.37 5.73 -8.78
CA GLN A 20 -5.68 6.42 -9.88
C GLN A 20 -4.31 6.93 -9.43
N VAL A 21 -4.25 7.62 -8.31
CA VAL A 21 -3.00 8.13 -7.73
C VAL A 21 -2.13 6.98 -7.22
N PHE A 22 -2.74 6.01 -6.56
CA PHE A 22 -2.03 4.85 -6.01
C PHE A 22 -1.31 4.06 -7.10
N ARG A 23 -2.00 3.74 -8.19
CA ARG A 23 -1.42 2.99 -9.32
C ARG A 23 -0.36 3.76 -10.08
N THR A 24 -0.56 5.04 -10.27
CA THR A 24 0.32 5.84 -11.14
C THR A 24 1.52 6.43 -10.42
N GLN A 25 1.43 6.62 -9.10
CA GLN A 25 2.50 7.29 -8.34
C GLN A 25 2.98 6.47 -7.14
N SER A 26 2.08 5.96 -6.31
CA SER A 26 2.46 5.26 -5.07
C SER A 26 3.14 3.91 -5.36
N ILE A 27 2.53 3.06 -6.17
CA ILE A 27 3.09 1.74 -6.49
C ILE A 27 4.47 1.85 -7.18
N PRO A 28 4.63 2.68 -8.23
CA PRO A 28 5.96 2.82 -8.84
C PRO A 28 7.03 3.28 -7.86
N GLU A 29 6.71 4.20 -6.96
CA GLU A 29 7.66 4.67 -5.96
C GLU A 29 8.04 3.59 -4.96
N HIS A 30 7.07 2.80 -4.49
CA HIS A 30 7.37 1.65 -3.63
C HIS A 30 8.36 0.68 -4.30
N ARG A 31 8.11 0.38 -5.58
CA ARG A 31 8.98 -0.52 -6.35
C ARG A 31 10.36 0.06 -6.56
N ARG A 32 10.45 1.34 -6.85
CA ARG A 32 11.73 2.04 -6.99
C ARG A 32 12.57 1.95 -5.72
N LEU A 33 11.93 2.02 -4.57
CA LEU A 33 12.59 1.95 -3.26
C LEU A 33 12.89 0.52 -2.79
N GLY A 34 12.47 -0.49 -3.56
CA GLY A 34 12.79 -1.90 -3.27
C GLY A 34 11.71 -2.67 -2.53
N MET A 35 10.52 -2.10 -2.36
CA MET A 35 9.39 -2.81 -1.79
C MET A 35 8.58 -3.52 -2.88
N LYS A 36 8.00 -4.67 -2.53
CA LYS A 36 7.10 -5.41 -3.41
C LYS A 36 5.67 -4.94 -3.16
N ILE A 37 4.90 -4.81 -4.22
CA ILE A 37 3.47 -4.49 -4.15
C ILE A 37 2.70 -5.47 -5.03
N LEU A 38 1.64 -6.03 -4.49
CA LEU A 38 0.68 -6.84 -5.25
C LEU A 38 -0.73 -6.30 -4.97
N GLY A 39 -1.46 -6.01 -6.02
CA GLY A 39 -2.76 -5.36 -5.98
C GLY A 39 -2.73 -4.03 -6.73
N PRO A 40 -3.74 -3.19 -6.58
CA PRO A 40 -4.88 -3.33 -5.67
C PRO A 40 -5.93 -4.35 -6.14
N PHE A 41 -6.59 -4.98 -5.18
CA PHE A 41 -7.76 -5.84 -5.39
C PHE A 41 -8.99 -5.12 -4.86
N LEU A 42 -10.04 -5.08 -5.66
CA LEU A 42 -11.22 -4.28 -5.34
C LEU A 42 -12.29 -5.15 -4.69
N SER A 43 -12.82 -4.72 -3.53
CA SER A 43 -13.95 -5.41 -2.92
C SER A 43 -15.16 -5.36 -3.86
N ILE A 44 -15.83 -6.49 -4.02
CA ILE A 44 -17.04 -6.61 -4.82
C ILE A 44 -18.23 -6.08 -4.04
N GLU A 45 -18.31 -6.40 -2.75
CA GLU A 45 -19.48 -6.06 -1.91
C GLU A 45 -19.40 -4.64 -1.35
N GLU A 46 -18.19 -4.14 -1.08
CA GLU A 46 -17.99 -2.82 -0.47
C GLU A 46 -17.29 -1.87 -1.47
N PRO A 47 -18.04 -0.95 -2.07
CA PRO A 47 -17.51 -0.13 -3.17
C PRO A 47 -16.39 0.83 -2.79
N ASP A 48 -16.21 1.08 -1.49
CA ASP A 48 -15.17 2.00 -1.00
C ASP A 48 -13.96 1.25 -0.42
N THR A 49 -13.91 -0.07 -0.55
CA THR A 49 -12.87 -0.91 0.05
C THR A 49 -11.99 -1.55 -1.01
N PHE A 50 -10.68 -1.59 -0.75
CA PHE A 50 -9.74 -2.35 -1.56
C PHE A 50 -8.67 -2.99 -0.66
N PHE A 51 -7.96 -3.95 -1.23
CA PHE A 51 -6.92 -4.72 -0.56
C PHE A 51 -5.65 -4.70 -1.39
N PHE A 52 -4.50 -4.66 -0.72
CA PHE A 52 -3.21 -4.88 -1.37
C PHE A 52 -2.21 -5.50 -0.40
N MET A 53 -1.13 -6.03 -0.95
CA MET A 53 -0.03 -6.58 -0.16
C MET A 53 1.24 -5.81 -0.43
N ARG A 54 2.03 -5.60 0.63
CA ARG A 54 3.34 -4.96 0.54
C ARG A 54 4.37 -5.89 1.15
N GLY A 55 5.40 -6.23 0.38
CA GLY A 55 6.39 -7.22 0.78
C GLY A 55 7.76 -6.63 1.04
N PHE A 56 8.44 -7.22 2.03
CA PHE A 56 9.79 -6.86 2.46
C PHE A 56 10.66 -8.13 2.51
N PRO A 57 11.99 -8.03 2.26
CA PRO A 57 12.86 -9.19 2.29
C PRO A 57 12.83 -9.91 3.65
N ASP A 58 12.83 -9.15 4.73
CA ASP A 58 12.83 -9.64 6.11
C ASP A 58 12.23 -8.61 7.06
N LEU A 59 12.04 -8.98 8.31
CA LEU A 59 11.46 -8.08 9.29
C LEU A 59 12.35 -6.86 9.62
N PRO A 60 13.68 -6.99 9.77
CA PRO A 60 14.53 -5.82 10.00
C PRO A 60 14.49 -4.78 8.89
N SER A 61 14.25 -5.18 7.64
CA SER A 61 14.20 -4.26 6.49
C SER A 61 12.92 -3.44 6.43
N ARG A 62 11.86 -3.87 7.11
CA ARG A 62 10.52 -3.29 6.99
C ARG A 62 10.49 -1.81 7.37
N GLU A 63 10.95 -1.45 8.56
CA GLU A 63 10.90 -0.05 9.01
C GLU A 63 11.76 0.88 8.18
N PRO A 64 13.03 0.56 7.85
CA PRO A 64 13.83 1.42 6.97
C PRO A 64 13.21 1.62 5.58
N LEU A 65 12.65 0.57 4.98
CA LEU A 65 12.03 0.68 3.66
C LEU A 65 10.75 1.52 3.70
N LYS A 66 9.91 1.33 4.72
CA LYS A 66 8.73 2.18 4.93
C LYS A 66 9.14 3.64 5.13
N ALA A 67 10.16 3.89 5.95
CA ALA A 67 10.65 5.23 6.19
C ALA A 67 11.15 5.90 4.91
N SER A 68 11.83 5.16 4.03
CA SER A 68 12.30 5.70 2.76
C SER A 68 11.16 6.22 1.88
N PHE A 69 9.97 5.61 1.99
CA PHE A 69 8.78 6.06 1.27
C PHE A 69 8.11 7.24 1.98
N TYR A 70 7.76 7.09 3.26
CA TYR A 70 6.96 8.09 3.98
C TYR A 70 7.74 9.35 4.38
N GLU A 71 9.06 9.26 4.47
CA GLU A 71 9.93 10.42 4.67
C GLU A 71 10.47 10.98 3.35
N GLY A 72 10.13 10.34 2.23
CA GLY A 72 10.54 10.76 0.89
C GLY A 72 9.77 11.98 0.39
N GLU A 73 10.36 12.65 -0.61
CA GLU A 73 9.80 13.89 -1.15
C GLU A 73 8.46 13.69 -1.84
N LEU A 74 8.29 12.58 -2.57
CA LEU A 74 7.04 12.32 -3.28
C LEU A 74 5.86 12.24 -2.31
N TRP A 75 6.02 11.46 -1.23
CA TRP A 75 4.98 11.35 -0.22
C TRP A 75 4.69 12.70 0.45
N LYS A 76 5.73 13.34 0.96
CA LYS A 76 5.57 14.56 1.76
C LYS A 76 5.07 15.75 0.95
N ARG A 77 5.49 15.89 -0.30
CA ARG A 77 5.14 17.05 -1.13
C ARG A 77 3.87 16.84 -1.93
N GLU A 78 3.59 15.61 -2.37
CA GLU A 78 2.53 15.39 -3.37
C GLU A 78 1.46 14.40 -2.92
N LEU A 79 1.81 13.30 -2.23
CA LEU A 79 0.85 12.22 -1.99
C LEU A 79 0.09 12.34 -0.67
N GLU A 80 0.76 12.72 0.40
CA GLU A 80 0.17 12.73 1.73
C GLU A 80 -1.10 13.59 1.80
N SER A 81 -1.02 14.82 1.32
CA SER A 81 -2.15 15.75 1.35
C SER A 81 -3.30 15.35 0.43
N VAL A 82 -3.04 14.51 -0.56
CA VAL A 82 -4.05 14.02 -1.51
C VAL A 82 -4.68 12.72 -1.02
N LEU A 83 -3.86 11.75 -0.59
CA LEU A 83 -4.34 10.40 -0.27
C LEU A 83 -4.92 10.28 1.15
N MET A 84 -4.25 10.87 2.16
CA MET A 84 -4.69 10.71 3.54
C MET A 84 -6.13 11.20 3.80
N PRO A 85 -6.58 12.35 3.24
CA PRO A 85 -7.95 12.78 3.41
C PRO A 85 -9.01 11.85 2.83
N MET A 86 -8.65 10.98 1.89
CA MET A 86 -9.58 10.04 1.28
C MET A 86 -9.77 8.78 2.11
N ILE A 87 -8.90 8.53 3.09
CA ILE A 87 -8.93 7.30 3.89
C ILE A 87 -9.86 7.49 5.08
N ASP A 88 -10.83 6.57 5.24
CA ASP A 88 -11.63 6.46 6.44
C ASP A 88 -10.87 5.66 7.50
N ARG A 89 -10.46 4.43 7.15
CA ARG A 89 -9.66 3.58 8.03
C ARG A 89 -8.89 2.55 7.20
N TYR A 90 -7.89 1.94 7.82
CA TYR A 90 -7.20 0.80 7.23
C TYR A 90 -6.79 -0.19 8.32
N ASP A 91 -6.67 -1.46 7.91
CA ASP A 91 -6.20 -2.55 8.76
C ASP A 91 -4.99 -3.20 8.13
N VAL A 92 -4.02 -3.59 8.97
CA VAL A 92 -2.81 -4.26 8.53
C VAL A 92 -2.65 -5.54 9.31
N VAL A 93 -2.47 -6.66 8.60
CA VAL A 93 -2.03 -7.92 9.21
C VAL A 93 -0.64 -8.22 8.68
N LEU A 94 0.32 -8.34 9.58
CA LEU A 94 1.69 -8.66 9.24
C LEU A 94 1.87 -10.17 9.30
N VAL A 95 2.31 -10.75 8.18
CA VAL A 95 2.47 -12.22 8.06
C VAL A 95 3.86 -12.54 7.53
N ASP A 96 4.30 -13.78 7.79
CA ASP A 96 5.48 -14.33 7.17
C ASP A 96 5.06 -15.26 6.03
N ASP A 97 5.75 -15.17 4.90
CA ASP A 97 5.57 -16.05 3.75
C ASP A 97 6.87 -16.81 3.46
N PRO A 98 7.25 -17.79 4.33
CA PRO A 98 8.54 -18.48 4.19
C PRO A 98 8.58 -19.42 2.98
N ALA A 99 7.42 -19.89 2.51
CA ALA A 99 7.31 -20.80 1.37
C ALA A 99 7.15 -20.07 0.04
N HIS A 100 7.20 -18.74 0.03
CA HIS A 100 7.05 -17.90 -1.18
C HIS A 100 5.77 -18.25 -1.96
N LEU A 101 4.64 -18.29 -1.26
CA LEU A 101 3.34 -18.59 -1.87
C LEU A 101 2.81 -17.45 -2.72
N ILE A 102 3.23 -16.21 -2.40
CA ILE A 102 2.78 -15.02 -3.11
C ILE A 102 3.66 -14.80 -4.33
N HIS A 103 3.03 -14.61 -5.48
CA HIS A 103 3.70 -14.26 -6.74
C HIS A 103 3.58 -12.74 -6.95
N TRP A 104 4.68 -12.07 -6.75
CA TRP A 104 4.76 -10.60 -6.84
C TRP A 104 4.78 -10.06 -8.28
#